data_8207736d338af047dcdba3fd361f2633
#
_entry.id   8207736d338af047dcdba3fd361f2633
#
_cell.length_a   1.000
_cell.length_b   1.000
_cell.length_c   1.000
_cell.angle_alpha   90.00
_cell.angle_beta   90.00
_cell.angle_gamma   90.00
#
_symmetry.space_group_name_H-M   'P 1'
#
loop_
_entity.id
_entity.type
_entity.pdbx_description
1 polymer ?
#
loop_
_entity_poly.entity_id
_entity_poly.type
_entity_poly.pdbx_seq_one_letter_code
_entity_poly.pdbx_strand_id
1 'polypeptide(L)'
;MAKKVYLGMIGDIMHPGYINIINKAAEYGDVIIGLFTDKAIANHRRLPYLTWEQRKNVVENIKNVAQVVPQDDWSYIPNLMKLKPDYIIHGDDWKCGPEKYLREEVFNVMSKIGGEVIEIPYTKNITASGIQQEIDALGVTPQMRLSSLRRLIAAKPVVRILESHNGLTGLIAEHTKVEVNGQTREFDGMWASSLTDSTSKGQPDIEA
;
A
#
# COMPACT_ATOMS: atom_id res chain seq x y z
N MET A 1 -17.64 -27.84 -6.93
CA MET A 1 -16.36 -27.14 -6.73
C MET A 1 -16.52 -26.18 -5.58
N ALA A 2 -15.52 -26.00 -4.73
CA ALA A 2 -15.58 -24.97 -3.70
C ALA A 2 -15.70 -23.60 -4.35
N LYS A 3 -16.46 -22.68 -3.73
CA LYS A 3 -16.62 -21.31 -4.21
C LYS A 3 -15.32 -20.55 -4.03
N LYS A 4 -14.98 -19.67 -4.96
CA LYS A 4 -13.79 -18.82 -4.91
C LYS A 4 -14.12 -17.50 -4.24
N VAL A 5 -13.32 -17.13 -3.25
CA VAL A 5 -13.45 -15.85 -2.52
C VAL A 5 -12.21 -15.03 -2.75
N TYR A 6 -12.35 -13.83 -3.32
CA TYR A 6 -11.24 -12.91 -3.53
C TYR A 6 -11.17 -11.86 -2.43
N LEU A 7 -9.95 -11.58 -1.95
CA LEU A 7 -9.68 -10.57 -0.94
C LEU A 7 -8.36 -9.84 -1.29
N GLY A 8 -8.45 -8.54 -1.57
CA GLY A 8 -7.27 -7.70 -1.83
C GLY A 8 -6.64 -7.17 -0.55
N MET A 9 -5.31 -7.22 -0.43
CA MET A 9 -4.61 -6.65 0.71
C MET A 9 -3.17 -6.23 0.41
N ILE A 10 -2.66 -5.27 1.20
CA ILE A 10 -1.24 -4.88 1.17
C ILE A 10 -0.39 -5.88 1.96
N GLY A 11 -0.85 -6.31 3.12
CA GLY A 11 -0.23 -7.39 3.91
C GLY A 11 1.15 -7.06 4.49
N ASP A 12 1.46 -5.78 4.76
CA ASP A 12 2.76 -5.36 5.29
C ASP A 12 2.84 -5.55 6.81
N ILE A 13 1.94 -4.91 7.54
CA ILE A 13 1.84 -5.03 8.98
C ILE A 13 0.62 -5.89 9.29
N MET A 14 0.87 -7.17 9.52
CA MET A 14 -0.20 -8.11 9.87
C MET A 14 -0.73 -7.82 11.28
N HIS A 15 -2.04 -7.64 11.38
CA HIS A 15 -2.75 -7.36 12.63
C HIS A 15 -4.06 -8.15 12.68
N PRO A 16 -4.71 -8.28 13.86
CA PRO A 16 -5.93 -9.06 14.03
C PRO A 16 -7.04 -8.76 13.02
N GLY A 17 -7.14 -7.51 12.53
CA GLY A 17 -8.12 -7.14 11.52
C GLY A 17 -7.97 -7.93 10.21
N TYR A 18 -6.75 -8.19 9.75
CA TYR A 18 -6.51 -9.05 8.58
C TYR A 18 -6.91 -10.50 8.86
N ILE A 19 -6.60 -11.02 10.04
CA ILE A 19 -6.97 -12.39 10.41
C ILE A 19 -8.50 -12.54 10.48
N ASN A 20 -9.19 -11.54 11.06
CA ASN A 20 -10.65 -11.55 11.15
C ASN A 20 -11.32 -11.57 9.78
N ILE A 21 -10.87 -10.73 8.84
CA ILE A 21 -11.46 -10.70 7.50
C ILE A 21 -11.15 -11.97 6.70
N ILE A 22 -9.94 -12.56 6.84
CA ILE A 22 -9.58 -13.85 6.22
C ILE A 22 -10.46 -14.98 6.78
N ASN A 23 -10.62 -15.05 8.10
CA ASN A 23 -11.48 -16.06 8.72
C ASN A 23 -12.92 -15.93 8.26
N LYS A 24 -13.42 -14.69 8.14
CA LYS A 24 -14.77 -14.43 7.65
C LYS A 24 -14.92 -14.79 6.17
N ALA A 25 -13.90 -14.51 5.35
CA ALA A 25 -13.86 -14.89 3.96
C ALA A 25 -13.92 -16.42 3.78
N ALA A 26 -13.25 -17.16 4.64
CA ALA A 26 -13.24 -18.63 4.58
C ALA A 26 -14.60 -19.28 4.86
N GLU A 27 -15.55 -18.56 5.47
CA GLU A 27 -16.95 -19.07 5.62
C GLU A 27 -17.68 -19.14 4.28
N TYR A 28 -17.21 -18.42 3.26
CA TYR A 28 -17.83 -18.36 1.93
C TYR A 28 -17.17 -19.27 0.89
N GLY A 29 -15.92 -19.71 1.12
CA GLY A 29 -15.21 -20.61 0.20
C GLY A 29 -13.70 -20.52 0.29
N ASP A 30 -13.01 -20.95 -0.76
CA ASP A 30 -11.54 -20.93 -0.85
C ASP A 30 -11.04 -19.50 -1.02
N VAL A 31 -10.22 -19.03 -0.05
CA VAL A 31 -9.76 -17.64 -0.01
C VAL A 31 -8.54 -17.45 -0.90
N ILE A 32 -8.69 -16.62 -1.92
CA ILE A 32 -7.63 -16.17 -2.83
C ILE A 32 -7.26 -14.74 -2.45
N ILE A 33 -6.02 -14.55 -2.00
CA ILE A 33 -5.51 -13.23 -1.63
C ILE A 33 -4.87 -12.57 -2.86
N GLY A 34 -5.42 -11.42 -3.27
CA GLY A 34 -4.77 -10.48 -4.19
C GLY A 34 -3.80 -9.59 -3.41
N LEU A 35 -2.52 -9.98 -3.38
CA LEU A 35 -1.50 -9.25 -2.63
C LEU A 35 -0.92 -8.13 -3.52
N PHE A 36 -1.15 -6.87 -3.14
CA PHE A 36 -0.68 -5.72 -3.90
C PHE A 36 0.83 -5.73 -4.06
N THR A 37 1.31 -5.60 -5.30
CA THR A 37 2.74 -5.48 -5.61
C THR A 37 3.27 -4.10 -5.24
N ASP A 38 4.59 -3.97 -5.05
CA ASP A 38 5.23 -2.68 -4.76
C ASP A 38 4.90 -1.66 -5.87
N LYS A 39 4.82 -2.12 -7.13
CA LYS A 39 4.43 -1.29 -8.29
C LYS A 39 3.00 -0.76 -8.18
N ALA A 40 2.05 -1.60 -7.78
CA ALA A 40 0.65 -1.20 -7.61
C ALA A 40 0.50 -0.16 -6.48
N ILE A 41 1.29 -0.30 -5.40
CA ILE A 41 1.21 0.57 -4.21
C ILE A 41 1.90 1.92 -4.46
N ALA A 42 3.04 1.94 -5.15
CA ALA A 42 3.97 3.06 -5.22
C ALA A 42 3.37 4.40 -5.68
N ASN A 43 2.30 4.37 -6.49
CA ASN A 43 1.64 5.58 -7.00
C ASN A 43 0.50 6.08 -6.10
N HIS A 44 0.09 5.29 -5.11
CA HIS A 44 -1.08 5.57 -4.28
C HIS A 44 -0.73 5.71 -2.80
N ARG A 45 0.29 5.00 -2.34
CA ARG A 45 0.72 4.97 -0.93
C ARG A 45 2.23 4.82 -0.83
N ARG A 46 2.78 5.07 0.35
CA ARG A 46 4.17 4.76 0.69
C ARG A 46 4.43 3.26 0.50
N LEU A 47 5.64 2.92 0.02
CA LEU A 47 6.02 1.52 -0.12
C LEU A 47 5.98 0.78 1.22
N PRO A 48 5.54 -0.49 1.22
CA PRO A 48 5.59 -1.34 2.40
C PRO A 48 7.01 -1.50 2.94
N TYR A 49 7.15 -1.80 4.23
CA TYR A 49 8.45 -2.14 4.83
C TYR A 49 9.01 -3.43 4.25
N LEU A 50 8.16 -4.45 4.13
CA LEU A 50 8.51 -5.73 3.54
C LEU A 50 8.36 -5.70 2.02
N THR A 51 9.26 -6.41 1.33
CA THR A 51 9.14 -6.62 -0.12
C THR A 51 7.93 -7.50 -0.42
N TRP A 52 7.46 -7.50 -1.67
CA TRP A 52 6.32 -8.34 -2.07
C TRP A 52 6.56 -9.82 -1.74
N GLU A 53 7.76 -10.35 -2.00
CA GLU A 53 8.11 -11.74 -1.70
C GLU A 53 8.05 -12.04 -0.20
N GLN A 54 8.54 -11.12 0.64
CA GLN A 54 8.47 -11.28 2.10
C GLN A 54 7.01 -11.27 2.58
N ARG A 55 6.20 -10.33 2.09
CA ARG A 55 4.78 -10.24 2.41
C ARG A 55 4.01 -11.48 1.95
N LYS A 56 4.30 -11.96 0.73
CA LYS A 56 3.74 -13.20 0.19
C LYS A 56 4.04 -14.38 1.09
N ASN A 57 5.30 -14.57 1.49
CA ASN A 57 5.70 -15.66 2.38
C ASN A 57 4.96 -15.66 3.72
N VAL A 58 4.67 -14.48 4.27
CA VAL A 58 3.85 -14.38 5.48
C VAL A 58 2.39 -14.74 5.20
N VAL A 59 1.80 -14.14 4.16
CA VAL A 59 0.36 -14.27 3.88
C VAL A 59 -0.02 -15.69 3.44
N GLU A 60 0.81 -16.37 2.63
CA GLU A 60 0.52 -17.73 2.17
C GLU A 60 0.58 -18.78 3.28
N ASN A 61 1.21 -18.46 4.43
CA ASN A 61 1.25 -19.32 5.61
C ASN A 61 0.15 -18.99 6.64
N ILE A 62 -0.76 -18.06 6.34
CA ILE A 62 -1.90 -17.80 7.20
C ILE A 62 -2.95 -18.90 7.00
N LYS A 63 -3.45 -19.43 8.12
CA LYS A 63 -4.55 -20.39 8.08
C LYS A 63 -5.74 -19.83 7.28
N ASN A 64 -6.39 -20.68 6.50
CA ASN A 64 -7.53 -20.38 5.64
C ASN A 64 -7.20 -19.59 4.35
N VAL A 65 -5.94 -19.29 4.07
CA VAL A 65 -5.51 -18.80 2.76
C VAL A 65 -5.27 -19.99 1.84
N ALA A 66 -6.03 -20.08 0.76
CA ALA A 66 -5.89 -21.15 -0.23
C ALA A 66 -4.85 -20.80 -1.30
N GLN A 67 -4.75 -19.52 -1.67
CA GLN A 67 -3.84 -19.05 -2.70
C GLN A 67 -3.49 -17.58 -2.51
N VAL A 68 -2.26 -17.19 -2.87
CA VAL A 68 -1.83 -15.80 -2.99
C VAL A 68 -1.47 -15.51 -4.45
N VAL A 69 -2.05 -14.46 -5.02
CA VAL A 69 -1.78 -13.99 -6.39
C VAL A 69 -1.32 -12.54 -6.37
N PRO A 70 -0.47 -12.11 -7.32
CA PRO A 70 -0.08 -10.71 -7.41
C PRO A 70 -1.27 -9.84 -7.81
N GLN A 71 -1.41 -8.70 -7.15
CA GLN A 71 -2.30 -7.60 -7.51
C GLN A 71 -1.42 -6.48 -8.07
N ASP A 72 -1.25 -6.47 -9.40
CA ASP A 72 -0.31 -5.57 -10.10
C ASP A 72 -0.89 -4.19 -10.38
N ASP A 73 -2.18 -4.02 -10.20
CA ASP A 73 -2.91 -2.78 -10.39
C ASP A 73 -3.61 -2.38 -9.08
N TRP A 74 -3.79 -1.07 -8.86
CA TRP A 74 -4.59 -0.57 -7.74
C TRP A 74 -6.07 -0.92 -7.93
N SER A 75 -6.56 -0.97 -9.17
CA SER A 75 -7.89 -1.48 -9.51
C SER A 75 -7.93 -3.01 -9.37
N TYR A 76 -9.04 -3.51 -8.84
CA TYR A 76 -9.29 -4.95 -8.70
C TYR A 76 -9.69 -5.62 -10.03
N ILE A 77 -10.10 -4.83 -11.04
CA ILE A 77 -10.69 -5.32 -12.29
C ILE A 77 -9.86 -6.40 -12.97
N PRO A 78 -8.53 -6.25 -13.17
CA PRO A 78 -7.74 -7.26 -13.89
C PRO A 78 -7.82 -8.65 -13.23
N ASN A 79 -7.67 -8.71 -11.91
CA ASN A 79 -7.74 -9.98 -11.19
C ASN A 79 -9.16 -10.55 -11.12
N LEU A 80 -10.19 -9.72 -10.91
CA LEU A 80 -11.59 -10.16 -10.91
C LEU A 80 -12.00 -10.73 -12.25
N MET A 81 -11.62 -10.10 -13.37
CA MET A 81 -11.92 -10.61 -14.71
C MET A 81 -11.18 -11.92 -15.03
N LYS A 82 -9.95 -12.07 -14.54
CA LYS A 82 -9.13 -13.28 -14.74
C LYS A 82 -9.60 -14.46 -13.90
N LEU A 83 -9.86 -14.24 -12.63
CA LEU A 83 -10.16 -15.30 -11.64
C LEU A 83 -11.63 -15.64 -11.58
N LYS A 84 -12.51 -14.69 -11.92
CA LYS A 84 -13.97 -14.78 -11.85
C LYS A 84 -14.42 -15.40 -10.53
N PRO A 85 -14.12 -14.75 -9.38
CA PRO A 85 -14.51 -15.28 -8.08
C PRO A 85 -16.02 -15.21 -7.90
N ASP A 86 -16.57 -16.14 -7.10
CA ASP A 86 -17.98 -16.11 -6.70
C ASP A 86 -18.25 -14.97 -5.72
N TYR A 87 -17.27 -14.67 -4.87
CA TYR A 87 -17.33 -13.56 -3.89
C TYR A 87 -16.06 -12.72 -3.92
N ILE A 88 -16.24 -11.41 -3.74
CA ILE A 88 -15.16 -10.54 -3.25
C ILE A 88 -15.55 -10.03 -1.87
N ILE A 89 -14.60 -10.09 -0.94
CA ILE A 89 -14.78 -9.59 0.42
C ILE A 89 -13.89 -8.39 0.65
N HIS A 90 -14.45 -7.34 1.24
CA HIS A 90 -13.74 -6.12 1.60
C HIS A 90 -14.25 -5.56 2.93
N GLY A 91 -13.42 -4.79 3.63
CA GLY A 91 -13.87 -3.97 4.73
C GLY A 91 -14.86 -2.89 4.27
N ASP A 92 -15.72 -2.41 5.13
CA ASP A 92 -16.69 -1.36 4.79
C ASP A 92 -16.09 0.07 4.81
N ASP A 93 -14.79 0.19 5.03
CA ASP A 93 -14.02 1.45 5.07
C ASP A 93 -13.98 2.17 3.72
N TRP A 94 -14.09 1.46 2.59
CA TRP A 94 -14.14 2.05 1.24
C TRP A 94 -15.47 2.70 0.85
N LYS A 95 -16.51 2.63 1.73
CA LYS A 95 -17.79 3.33 1.50
C LYS A 95 -17.66 4.83 1.46
N CYS A 96 -16.67 5.34 2.16
CA CYS A 96 -16.37 6.75 2.28
C CYS A 96 -14.89 7.01 1.93
N GLY A 97 -14.58 8.24 1.51
CA GLY A 97 -13.21 8.64 1.23
C GLY A 97 -12.74 8.40 -0.22
N PRO A 98 -11.42 8.49 -0.45
CA PRO A 98 -10.86 8.51 -1.81
C PRO A 98 -10.99 7.19 -2.55
N GLU A 99 -11.23 6.08 -1.86
CA GLU A 99 -11.36 4.74 -2.47
C GLU A 99 -12.79 4.38 -2.89
N LYS A 100 -13.75 5.30 -2.74
CA LYS A 100 -15.16 5.06 -3.11
C LYS A 100 -15.32 4.63 -4.57
N TYR A 101 -14.51 5.17 -5.48
CA TYR A 101 -14.55 4.80 -6.90
C TYR A 101 -14.18 3.34 -7.14
N LEU A 102 -13.23 2.77 -6.37
CA LEU A 102 -12.86 1.35 -6.45
C LEU A 102 -14.05 0.45 -6.07
N ARG A 103 -14.80 0.87 -5.05
CA ARG A 103 -16.02 0.16 -4.65
C ARG A 103 -17.02 0.09 -5.81
N GLU A 104 -17.29 1.22 -6.46
CA GLU A 104 -18.22 1.29 -7.59
C GLU A 104 -17.75 0.42 -8.77
N GLU A 105 -16.45 0.45 -9.10
CA GLU A 105 -15.85 -0.41 -10.12
C GLU A 105 -16.04 -1.90 -9.79
N VAL A 106 -15.77 -2.30 -8.55
CA VAL A 106 -15.88 -3.69 -8.10
C VAL A 106 -17.33 -4.18 -8.20
N PHE A 107 -18.31 -3.40 -7.71
CA PHE A 107 -19.73 -3.76 -7.83
C PHE A 107 -20.13 -3.96 -9.30
N ASN A 108 -19.71 -3.06 -10.19
CA ASN A 108 -19.99 -3.16 -11.61
C ASN A 108 -19.39 -4.42 -12.27
N VAL A 109 -18.14 -4.76 -11.92
CA VAL A 109 -17.48 -5.94 -12.48
C VAL A 109 -18.07 -7.22 -11.91
N MET A 110 -18.29 -7.31 -10.60
CA MET A 110 -18.85 -8.49 -9.97
C MET A 110 -20.25 -8.79 -10.50
N SER A 111 -21.08 -7.79 -10.70
CA SER A 111 -22.40 -7.96 -11.36
C SER A 111 -22.28 -8.55 -12.76
N LYS A 112 -21.28 -8.13 -13.56
CA LYS A 112 -21.07 -8.65 -14.94
C LYS A 112 -20.56 -10.09 -14.98
N ILE A 113 -19.76 -10.51 -14.01
CA ILE A 113 -19.20 -11.87 -13.94
C ILE A 113 -20.10 -12.85 -13.17
N GLY A 114 -21.22 -12.38 -12.59
CA GLY A 114 -22.16 -13.19 -11.82
C GLY A 114 -21.71 -13.49 -10.39
N GLY A 115 -20.78 -12.70 -9.86
CA GLY A 115 -20.31 -12.79 -8.47
C GLY A 115 -20.98 -11.75 -7.55
N GLU A 116 -20.69 -11.84 -6.26
CA GLU A 116 -21.28 -11.01 -5.21
C GLU A 116 -20.20 -10.29 -4.39
N VAL A 117 -20.51 -9.06 -3.94
CA VAL A 117 -19.65 -8.26 -3.06
C VAL A 117 -20.12 -8.37 -1.63
N ILE A 118 -19.27 -8.85 -0.73
CA ILE A 118 -19.54 -8.96 0.70
C ILE A 118 -18.72 -7.91 1.44
N GLU A 119 -19.41 -6.99 2.11
CA GLU A 119 -18.76 -5.96 2.94
C GLU A 119 -18.83 -6.35 4.41
N ILE A 120 -17.65 -6.42 5.05
CA ILE A 120 -17.50 -6.80 6.45
C ILE A 120 -17.19 -5.55 7.28
N PRO A 121 -17.84 -5.37 8.45
CA PRO A 121 -17.53 -4.26 9.33
C PRO A 121 -16.05 -4.22 9.70
N TYR A 122 -15.45 -3.03 9.57
CA TYR A 122 -14.05 -2.82 9.89
C TYR A 122 -13.75 -3.10 11.37
N THR A 123 -12.66 -3.81 11.66
CA THR A 123 -12.25 -4.09 13.04
C THR A 123 -11.74 -2.81 13.70
N LYS A 124 -12.50 -2.28 14.68
CA LYS A 124 -12.16 -1.05 15.39
C LYS A 124 -10.89 -1.22 16.24
N ASN A 125 -10.17 -0.12 16.45
CA ASN A 125 -9.04 0.05 17.38
C ASN A 125 -7.69 -0.55 16.96
N ILE A 126 -7.57 -1.25 15.82
CA ILE A 126 -6.28 -1.72 15.32
C ILE A 126 -6.25 -1.49 13.82
N THR A 127 -5.46 -0.51 13.38
CA THR A 127 -5.27 -0.21 11.96
C THR A 127 -3.80 -0.32 11.59
N ALA A 128 -3.52 -0.81 10.38
CA ALA A 128 -2.15 -0.81 9.85
C ALA A 128 -1.55 0.61 9.85
N SER A 129 -2.36 1.64 9.56
CA SER A 129 -1.92 3.04 9.57
C SER A 129 -1.55 3.57 10.96
N GLY A 130 -2.27 3.17 12.01
CA GLY A 130 -1.93 3.55 13.39
C GLY A 130 -0.60 2.93 13.84
N ILE A 131 -0.43 1.63 13.62
CA ILE A 131 0.83 0.93 13.90
C ILE A 131 1.98 1.51 13.06
N GLN A 132 1.71 1.85 11.79
CA GLN A 132 2.66 2.48 10.90
C GLN A 132 3.21 3.79 11.47
N GLN A 133 2.35 4.66 11.98
CA GLN A 133 2.76 5.94 12.59
C GLN A 133 3.67 5.72 13.80
N GLU A 134 3.40 4.72 14.63
CA GLU A 134 4.25 4.37 15.77
C GLU A 134 5.61 3.83 15.33
N ILE A 135 5.65 2.97 14.30
CA ILE A 135 6.91 2.46 13.73
C ILE A 135 7.72 3.59 13.09
N ASP A 136 7.08 4.49 12.34
CA ASP A 136 7.75 5.63 11.72
C ASP A 136 8.37 6.56 12.77
N ALA A 137 7.72 6.74 13.91
CA ALA A 137 8.24 7.52 15.03
C ALA A 137 9.48 6.88 15.70
N LEU A 138 9.57 5.55 15.70
CA LEU A 138 10.73 4.81 16.24
C LEU A 138 11.89 4.73 15.25
N GLY A 139 11.64 5.00 13.97
CA GLY A 139 12.61 4.91 12.88
C GLY A 139 12.75 3.50 12.29
N VAL A 140 13.33 3.44 11.11
CA VAL A 140 13.50 2.20 10.33
C VAL A 140 14.91 1.64 10.44
N THR A 141 15.07 0.34 10.18
CA THR A 141 16.39 -0.30 10.20
C THR A 141 17.33 0.23 9.10
N PRO A 142 18.67 0.16 9.30
CA PRO A 142 19.64 0.58 8.26
C PRO A 142 19.40 -0.11 6.92
N GLN A 143 19.08 -1.41 6.91
CA GLN A 143 18.79 -2.19 5.70
C GLN A 143 17.58 -1.65 4.94
N MET A 144 16.53 -1.28 5.64
CA MET A 144 15.34 -0.68 5.02
C MET A 144 15.67 0.67 4.39
N ARG A 145 16.40 1.55 5.09
CA ARG A 145 16.84 2.84 4.56
C ARG A 145 17.72 2.69 3.31
N LEU A 146 18.70 1.79 3.34
CA LEU A 146 19.63 1.55 2.22
C LEU A 146 18.92 0.95 0.99
N SER A 147 17.84 0.22 1.16
CA SER A 147 17.08 -0.40 0.06
C SER A 147 15.95 0.48 -0.49
N SER A 148 15.49 1.49 0.26
CA SER A 148 14.28 2.27 -0.06
C SER A 148 14.35 2.94 -1.44
N LEU A 149 15.42 3.64 -1.76
CA LEU A 149 15.57 4.32 -3.06
C LEU A 149 15.59 3.32 -4.23
N ARG A 150 16.28 2.20 -4.08
CA ARG A 150 16.34 1.15 -5.11
C ARG A 150 14.94 0.57 -5.37
N ARG A 151 14.17 0.32 -4.32
CA ARG A 151 12.79 -0.17 -4.43
C ARG A 151 11.87 0.85 -5.09
N LEU A 152 12.01 2.13 -4.75
CA LEU A 152 11.24 3.21 -5.38
C LEU A 152 11.53 3.31 -6.88
N ILE A 153 12.81 3.28 -7.28
CA ILE A 153 13.21 3.32 -8.70
C ILE A 153 12.66 2.10 -9.47
N ALA A 154 12.64 0.93 -8.84
CA ALA A 154 12.07 -0.27 -9.46
C ALA A 154 10.54 -0.24 -9.58
N ALA A 155 9.85 0.43 -8.63
CA ALA A 155 8.40 0.46 -8.54
C ALA A 155 7.75 1.62 -9.33
N LYS A 156 8.46 2.74 -9.49
CA LYS A 156 7.93 3.98 -10.10
C LYS A 156 8.68 4.37 -11.36
N PRO A 157 7.98 4.81 -12.42
CA PRO A 157 8.64 5.35 -13.61
C PRO A 157 9.35 6.68 -13.33
N VAL A 158 8.90 7.44 -12.33
CA VAL A 158 9.50 8.72 -11.89
C VAL A 158 9.48 8.78 -10.37
N VAL A 159 10.64 9.02 -9.79
CA VAL A 159 10.82 9.27 -8.35
C VAL A 159 11.01 10.78 -8.14
N ARG A 160 10.19 11.39 -7.29
CA ARG A 160 10.19 12.82 -7.01
C ARG A 160 10.97 13.09 -5.73
N ILE A 161 12.07 13.78 -5.85
CA ILE A 161 12.94 14.13 -4.71
C ILE A 161 13.03 15.64 -4.63
N LEU A 162 12.75 16.21 -3.46
CA LEU A 162 12.92 17.63 -3.20
C LEU A 162 14.26 17.86 -2.51
N GLU A 163 14.98 18.90 -2.94
CA GLU A 163 16.19 19.34 -2.27
C GLU A 163 15.86 19.96 -0.90
N SER A 164 16.66 19.61 0.10
CA SER A 164 16.53 20.08 1.47
C SER A 164 17.92 20.38 2.04
N HIS A 165 18.07 21.51 2.72
CA HIS A 165 19.36 21.97 3.26
C HIS A 165 19.31 22.30 4.76
N ASN A 166 18.13 22.25 5.38
CA ASN A 166 17.96 22.41 6.82
C ASN A 166 16.66 21.72 7.30
N GLY A 167 16.45 21.71 8.61
CA GLY A 167 15.28 21.06 9.20
C GLY A 167 13.94 21.64 8.74
N LEU A 168 13.86 22.96 8.49
CA LEU A 168 12.62 23.59 8.01
C LEU A 168 12.26 23.13 6.59
N THR A 169 13.23 23.14 5.66
CA THR A 169 13.00 22.68 4.30
C THR A 169 12.72 21.17 4.25
N GLY A 170 13.31 20.40 5.18
CA GLY A 170 12.97 18.99 5.37
C GLY A 170 11.51 18.79 5.80
N LEU A 171 11.03 19.56 6.77
CA LEU A 171 9.61 19.52 7.20
C LEU A 171 8.68 19.95 6.07
N ILE A 172 9.03 20.96 5.28
CA ILE A 172 8.23 21.38 4.12
C ILE A 172 8.13 20.22 3.11
N ALA A 173 9.23 19.54 2.79
CA ALA A 173 9.22 18.41 1.88
C ALA A 173 8.36 17.25 2.39
N GLU A 174 8.47 16.91 3.69
CA GLU A 174 7.73 15.82 4.34
C GLU A 174 6.22 16.07 4.36
N HIS A 175 5.81 17.32 4.62
CA HIS A 175 4.39 17.66 4.78
C HIS A 175 3.72 18.20 3.51
N THR A 176 4.47 18.41 2.42
CA THR A 176 3.87 18.89 1.16
C THR A 176 3.06 17.80 0.50
N LYS A 177 1.75 18.03 0.40
CA LYS A 177 0.81 17.15 -0.29
C LYS A 177 -0.09 17.97 -1.19
N VAL A 178 -0.37 17.44 -2.38
CA VAL A 178 -1.30 18.04 -3.33
C VAL A 178 -2.28 16.99 -3.83
N GLU A 179 -3.54 17.40 -4.00
CA GLU A 179 -4.57 16.56 -4.59
C GLU A 179 -4.62 16.78 -6.10
N VAL A 180 -4.41 15.72 -6.88
CA VAL A 180 -4.48 15.74 -8.33
C VAL A 180 -5.39 14.61 -8.80
N ASN A 181 -6.50 14.94 -9.44
CA ASN A 181 -7.49 13.95 -9.93
C ASN A 181 -7.96 12.96 -8.85
N GLY A 182 -8.19 13.45 -7.62
CA GLY A 182 -8.62 12.62 -6.49
C GLY A 182 -7.53 11.74 -5.88
N GLN A 183 -6.26 11.93 -6.28
CA GLN A 183 -5.11 11.24 -5.72
C GLN A 183 -4.21 12.22 -4.99
N THR A 184 -3.84 11.89 -3.77
CA THR A 184 -2.81 12.63 -3.03
C THR A 184 -1.44 12.37 -3.65
N ARG A 185 -0.72 13.43 -3.96
CA ARG A 185 0.67 13.40 -4.45
C ARG A 185 1.58 14.02 -3.40
N GLU A 186 2.70 13.35 -3.15
CA GLU A 186 3.74 13.78 -2.22
C GLU A 186 5.12 13.55 -2.84
N PHE A 187 6.17 14.08 -2.22
CA PHE A 187 7.53 13.74 -2.59
C PHE A 187 7.87 12.34 -2.09
N ASP A 188 8.68 11.62 -2.87
CA ASP A 188 9.12 10.26 -2.55
C ASP A 188 10.34 10.24 -1.62
N GLY A 189 11.02 11.37 -1.51
CA GLY A 189 12.18 11.53 -0.66
C GLY A 189 12.75 12.95 -0.68
N MET A 190 13.81 13.14 0.08
CA MET A 190 14.56 14.39 0.18
C MET A 190 16.01 14.17 -0.19
N TRP A 191 16.61 15.16 -0.85
CA TRP A 191 18.04 15.23 -1.13
C TRP A 191 18.68 16.23 -0.17
N ALA A 192 19.54 15.75 0.73
CA ALA A 192 20.35 16.62 1.58
C ALA A 192 21.48 17.21 0.72
N SER A 193 21.38 18.50 0.40
CA SER A 193 22.33 19.19 -0.48
C SER A 193 23.44 19.81 0.31
N SER A 194 24.65 19.30 0.13
CA SER A 194 25.87 19.89 0.71
C SER A 194 26.13 21.28 0.12
N LEU A 195 25.98 21.44 -1.19
CA LEU A 195 26.19 22.75 -1.86
C LEU A 195 25.27 23.84 -1.30
N THR A 196 23.98 23.57 -1.18
CA THR A 196 23.01 24.56 -0.67
C THR A 196 23.26 24.85 0.83
N ASP A 197 23.60 23.83 1.61
CA ASP A 197 23.92 24.00 3.04
C ASP A 197 25.20 24.83 3.21
N SER A 198 26.27 24.52 2.51
CA SER A 198 27.54 25.26 2.54
C SER A 198 27.37 26.72 2.07
N THR A 199 26.68 26.93 0.94
CA THR A 199 26.40 28.27 0.41
C THR A 199 25.56 29.09 1.39
N SER A 200 24.59 28.51 2.07
CA SER A 200 23.76 29.20 3.07
C SER A 200 24.58 29.66 4.30
N LYS A 201 25.72 29.00 4.56
CA LYS A 201 26.67 29.36 5.62
C LYS A 201 27.81 30.24 5.12
N GLY A 202 27.80 30.62 3.84
CA GLY A 202 28.86 31.41 3.21
C GLY A 202 30.15 30.65 3.00
N GLN A 203 30.10 29.33 2.91
CA GLN A 203 31.25 28.43 2.72
C GLN A 203 31.23 27.79 1.32
N PRO A 204 32.38 27.52 0.69
CA PRO A 204 32.45 26.76 -0.54
C PRO A 204 32.10 25.28 -0.30
N ASP A 205 31.45 24.62 -1.28
CA ASP A 205 31.00 23.23 -1.17
C ASP A 205 32.13 22.21 -0.97
N ILE A 206 33.32 22.53 -1.46
CA ILE A 206 34.50 21.64 -1.44
C ILE A 206 35.15 21.54 -0.04
N GLU A 207 34.82 22.43 0.86
CA GLU A 207 35.44 22.51 2.20
C GLU A 207 34.50 22.11 3.35
N ALA A 208 33.33 21.52 3.02
CA ALA A 208 32.32 21.17 4.00
C ALA A 208 32.53 19.77 4.59
#